data_d04e9df8dc08cd8492e8b2308e2a9c29
#
_entry.id   d04e9df8dc08cd8492e8b2308e2a9c29
#
_cell.length_a   1.000
_cell.length_b   1.000
_cell.length_c   1.000
_cell.angle_alpha   90.00
_cell.angle_beta   90.00
_cell.angle_gamma   90.00
#
_symmetry.space_group_name_H-M   'P 1'
#
loop_
_entity.id
_entity.type
_entity.pdbx_description
1 polymer ?
#
loop_
_entity_poly.entity_id
_entity_poly.type
_entity_poly.pdbx_seq_one_letter_code
_entity_poly.pdbx_strand_id
1 'polypeptide(L)'
;KDAIIKAVYQGAGVSAKNLIPPTMWGYNDDVQDYTYDPEKAKALLKEAGLEKGFSIDLWAMPVQRPYNPNARRMAEMIQADWAKVGVQAKIVTYEWGEYLKRAKDGEHQTVMMGWTGDNGDPDNFFATLFSCAASEQGSNYSKWCYKPFEDLIQPARATDDHNKRVDLYKQAQVVMHDQAPALIIAHSTVFEPVRKEVKGYVVDPLGKHHFENVSIE
;
A
#
# COMPACT_ATOMS: atom_id res chain seq x y z
N LYS A 1 12.24 1.60 6.16
CA LYS A 1 11.50 2.26 5.06
C LYS A 1 12.31 3.40 4.45
N ASP A 2 12.95 4.28 5.21
CA ASP A 2 13.65 5.48 4.71
C ASP A 2 14.69 5.19 3.64
N ALA A 3 15.46 4.11 3.79
CA ALA A 3 16.43 3.69 2.77
C ALA A 3 15.73 3.33 1.44
N ILE A 4 14.57 2.69 1.49
CA ILE A 4 13.76 2.36 0.32
C ILE A 4 13.23 3.65 -0.33
N ILE A 5 12.66 4.56 0.47
CA ILE A 5 12.16 5.85 -0.04
C ILE A 5 13.27 6.61 -0.77
N LYS A 6 14.43 6.70 -0.15
CA LYS A 6 15.59 7.39 -0.76
C LYS A 6 16.06 6.71 -2.05
N ALA A 7 16.16 5.37 -2.06
CA ALA A 7 16.73 4.63 -3.19
C ALA A 7 15.77 4.40 -4.35
N VAL A 8 14.46 4.29 -4.07
CA VAL A 8 13.43 3.93 -5.04
C VAL A 8 12.66 5.15 -5.52
N TYR A 9 12.24 6.01 -4.60
CA TYR A 9 11.40 7.18 -4.93
C TYR A 9 12.20 8.44 -5.25
N GLN A 10 13.44 8.55 -4.81
CA GLN A 10 14.35 9.67 -5.14
C GLN A 10 13.73 11.06 -4.90
N GLY A 11 12.99 11.22 -3.82
CA GLY A 11 12.28 12.47 -3.47
C GLY A 11 10.82 12.53 -3.92
N ALA A 12 10.36 11.56 -4.72
CA ALA A 12 8.97 11.49 -5.19
C ALA A 12 8.10 10.57 -4.29
N GLY A 13 8.36 10.56 -2.98
CA GLY A 13 7.58 9.77 -2.03
C GLY A 13 7.93 10.05 -0.58
N VAL A 14 7.02 9.71 0.30
CA VAL A 14 7.17 9.79 1.75
C VAL A 14 6.90 8.42 2.38
N SER A 15 7.49 8.16 3.54
CA SER A 15 7.22 6.93 4.31
C SER A 15 5.74 6.90 4.71
N ALA A 16 5.14 5.73 4.57
CA ALA A 16 3.73 5.52 4.91
C ALA A 16 3.59 4.63 6.14
N LYS A 17 2.66 4.98 7.01
CA LYS A 17 2.26 4.19 8.19
C LYS A 17 0.82 3.68 8.08
N ASN A 18 -0.01 4.35 7.29
CA ASN A 18 -1.41 4.01 7.07
C ASN A 18 -1.68 3.72 5.59
N LEU A 19 -2.77 3.03 5.32
CA LEU A 19 -3.21 2.67 3.97
C LEU A 19 -3.55 3.90 3.12
N ILE A 20 -4.23 4.89 3.70
CA ILE A 20 -4.57 6.15 3.03
C ILE A 20 -3.49 7.21 3.26
N PRO A 21 -3.29 8.15 2.33
CA PRO A 21 -2.31 9.22 2.50
C PRO A 21 -2.76 10.26 3.53
N PRO A 22 -1.82 11.01 4.16
CA PRO A 22 -2.15 12.00 5.19
C PRO A 22 -2.97 13.20 4.68
N THR A 23 -3.08 13.36 3.37
CA THR A 23 -3.93 14.37 2.73
C THR A 23 -5.39 13.97 2.64
N MET A 24 -5.72 12.71 2.92
CA MET A 24 -7.08 12.20 2.86
C MET A 24 -7.78 12.36 4.20
N TRP A 25 -9.05 12.78 4.17
CA TRP A 25 -9.87 12.81 5.37
C TRP A 25 -9.98 11.44 6.03
N GLY A 26 -10.14 11.39 7.35
CA GLY A 26 -10.15 10.14 8.10
C GLY A 26 -8.76 9.52 8.35
N TYR A 27 -7.67 10.17 7.90
CA TYR A 27 -6.32 9.74 8.24
C TYR A 27 -6.10 9.74 9.75
N ASN A 28 -5.50 8.66 10.29
CA ASN A 28 -5.21 8.54 11.71
C ASN A 28 -3.72 8.82 11.97
N ASP A 29 -3.44 10.00 12.50
CA ASP A 29 -2.06 10.40 12.79
C ASP A 29 -1.49 9.76 14.06
N ASP A 30 -2.36 9.22 14.93
CA ASP A 30 -1.96 8.60 16.19
C ASP A 30 -1.36 7.19 16.00
N VAL A 31 -1.60 6.54 14.85
CA VAL A 31 -0.96 5.26 14.53
C VAL A 31 0.55 5.46 14.45
N GLN A 32 1.29 4.68 15.23
CA GLN A 32 2.75 4.70 15.20
C GLN A 32 3.28 3.72 14.17
N ASP A 33 4.24 4.15 13.35
CA ASP A 33 4.85 3.25 12.36
C ASP A 33 5.74 2.20 13.02
N TYR A 34 5.93 1.08 12.35
CA TYR A 34 6.90 0.07 12.78
C TYR A 34 8.32 0.60 12.57
N THR A 35 9.13 0.50 13.60
CA THR A 35 10.56 0.80 13.51
C THR A 35 11.32 -0.36 12.86
N TYR A 36 12.42 -0.04 12.16
CA TYR A 36 13.32 -1.06 11.66
C TYR A 36 14.09 -1.67 12.84
N ASP A 37 13.72 -2.89 13.22
CA ASP A 37 14.29 -3.60 14.37
C ASP A 37 14.48 -5.11 14.03
N PRO A 38 15.64 -5.48 13.50
CA PRO A 38 15.94 -6.87 13.18
C PRO A 38 15.95 -7.80 14.39
N GLU A 39 16.31 -7.32 15.57
CA GLU A 39 16.34 -8.15 16.77
C GLU A 39 14.92 -8.46 17.26
N LYS A 40 14.02 -7.48 17.24
CA LYS A 40 12.59 -7.72 17.50
C LYS A 40 11.99 -8.67 16.47
N ALA A 41 12.35 -8.53 15.19
CA ALA A 41 11.90 -9.44 14.14
C ALA A 41 12.34 -10.89 14.40
N LYS A 42 13.61 -11.12 14.80
CA LYS A 42 14.10 -12.44 15.20
C LYS A 42 13.35 -13.00 16.41
N ALA A 43 13.07 -12.15 17.41
CA ALA A 43 12.29 -12.57 18.59
C ALA A 43 10.89 -13.04 18.20
N LEU A 44 10.17 -12.28 17.36
CA LEU A 44 8.85 -12.63 16.86
C LEU A 44 8.86 -13.92 16.01
N LEU A 45 9.89 -14.09 15.15
CA LEU A 45 10.06 -15.34 14.40
C LEU A 45 10.29 -16.54 15.32
N LYS A 46 11.03 -16.35 16.40
CA LYS A 46 11.22 -17.40 17.41
C LYS A 46 9.91 -17.75 18.14
N GLU A 47 9.14 -16.74 18.54
CA GLU A 47 7.81 -16.95 19.14
C GLU A 47 6.87 -17.71 18.20
N ALA A 48 6.97 -17.44 16.90
CA ALA A 48 6.23 -18.17 15.86
C ALA A 48 6.78 -19.56 15.54
N GLY A 49 7.86 -20.01 16.17
CA GLY A 49 8.51 -21.31 15.90
C GLY A 49 9.32 -21.32 14.60
N LEU A 50 9.67 -20.15 14.06
CA LEU A 50 10.38 -19.98 12.79
C LEU A 50 11.83 -19.51 12.98
N GLU A 51 12.43 -19.73 14.12
CA GLU A 51 13.80 -19.31 14.47
C GLU A 51 14.90 -19.87 13.54
N LYS A 52 14.62 -20.99 12.88
CA LYS A 52 15.54 -21.60 11.88
C LYS A 52 15.49 -20.89 10.53
N GLY A 53 14.62 -19.89 10.38
CA GLY A 53 14.34 -19.24 9.11
C GLY A 53 13.49 -20.10 8.18
N PHE A 54 13.13 -19.53 7.04
CA PHE A 54 12.34 -20.18 6.00
C PHE A 54 12.56 -19.49 4.65
N SER A 55 12.09 -20.15 3.58
CA SER A 55 12.07 -19.59 2.24
C SER A 55 10.67 -19.11 1.87
N ILE A 56 10.58 -17.99 1.13
CA ILE A 56 9.32 -17.39 0.73
C ILE A 56 9.46 -16.70 -0.63
N ASP A 57 8.42 -16.74 -1.45
CA ASP A 57 8.38 -15.96 -2.69
C ASP A 57 7.95 -14.52 -2.40
N LEU A 58 8.73 -13.57 -2.91
CA LEU A 58 8.44 -12.13 -2.89
C LEU A 58 8.12 -11.68 -4.33
N TRP A 59 6.86 -11.45 -4.61
CA TRP A 59 6.43 -11.04 -5.94
C TRP A 59 6.63 -9.55 -6.16
N ALA A 60 7.42 -9.20 -7.18
CA ALA A 60 7.70 -7.84 -7.59
C ALA A 60 7.02 -7.52 -8.93
N MET A 61 6.32 -6.39 -8.98
CA MET A 61 5.68 -5.91 -10.21
C MET A 61 6.68 -5.74 -11.34
N PRO A 62 6.37 -6.19 -12.57
CA PRO A 62 7.27 -6.06 -13.73
C PRO A 62 7.28 -4.65 -14.34
N VAL A 63 6.32 -3.81 -13.94
CA VAL A 63 6.05 -2.49 -14.53
C VAL A 63 6.19 -1.38 -13.49
N GLN A 64 6.56 -0.21 -13.97
CA GLN A 64 6.49 1.02 -13.19
C GLN A 64 5.02 1.46 -13.03
N ARG A 65 4.68 1.93 -11.84
CA ARG A 65 3.38 2.52 -11.51
C ARG A 65 3.57 3.83 -10.74
N PRO A 66 2.58 4.73 -10.75
CA PRO A 66 2.68 5.99 -9.98
C PRO A 66 3.01 5.75 -8.51
N TYR A 67 2.46 4.71 -7.91
CA TYR A 67 2.69 4.33 -6.51
C TYR A 67 3.98 3.52 -6.27
N ASN A 68 4.66 3.02 -7.31
CA ASN A 68 5.93 2.33 -7.17
C ASN A 68 6.78 2.46 -8.45
N PRO A 69 7.80 3.33 -8.46
CA PRO A 69 8.62 3.58 -9.63
C PRO A 69 9.62 2.45 -9.94
N ASN A 70 9.96 1.58 -8.97
CA ASN A 70 10.90 0.48 -9.19
C ASN A 70 10.69 -0.66 -8.18
N ALA A 71 9.69 -1.50 -8.45
CA ALA A 71 9.34 -2.62 -7.58
C ALA A 71 10.48 -3.66 -7.45
N ARG A 72 11.24 -3.89 -8.51
CA ARG A 72 12.39 -4.82 -8.46
C ARG A 72 13.46 -4.34 -7.49
N ARG A 73 13.82 -3.06 -7.56
CA ARG A 73 14.81 -2.48 -6.62
C ARG A 73 14.32 -2.53 -5.19
N MET A 74 13.04 -2.26 -4.98
CA MET A 74 12.40 -2.38 -3.66
C MET A 74 12.47 -3.83 -3.15
N ALA A 75 12.15 -4.81 -3.99
CA ALA A 75 12.20 -6.23 -3.64
C ALA A 75 13.63 -6.68 -3.26
N GLU A 76 14.65 -6.24 -4.00
CA GLU A 76 16.05 -6.54 -3.69
C GLU A 76 16.46 -5.98 -2.32
N MET A 77 16.00 -4.81 -1.95
CA MET A 77 16.25 -4.22 -0.63
C MET A 77 15.54 -4.97 0.49
N ILE A 78 14.28 -5.36 0.28
CA ILE A 78 13.51 -6.16 1.24
C ILE A 78 14.15 -7.55 1.38
N GLN A 79 14.53 -8.19 0.28
CA GLN A 79 15.22 -9.49 0.29
C GLN A 79 16.49 -9.42 1.15
N ALA A 80 17.29 -8.37 0.98
CA ALA A 80 18.51 -8.17 1.75
C ALA A 80 18.26 -7.96 3.24
N ASP A 81 17.18 -7.26 3.61
CA ASP A 81 16.81 -7.06 5.02
C ASP A 81 16.23 -8.34 5.63
N TRP A 82 15.40 -9.07 4.91
CA TRP A 82 14.84 -10.34 5.37
C TRP A 82 15.90 -11.41 5.59
N ALA A 83 16.93 -11.45 4.74
CA ALA A 83 18.07 -12.37 4.92
C ALA A 83 18.78 -12.20 6.27
N LYS A 84 18.83 -10.97 6.82
CA LYS A 84 19.46 -10.69 8.13
C LYS A 84 18.72 -11.35 9.30
N VAL A 85 17.47 -11.70 9.11
CA VAL A 85 16.61 -12.35 10.12
C VAL A 85 16.29 -13.81 9.77
N GLY A 86 16.98 -14.38 8.79
CA GLY A 86 16.85 -15.79 8.41
C GLY A 86 15.78 -16.08 7.36
N VAL A 87 15.10 -15.07 6.82
CA VAL A 87 14.07 -15.25 5.78
C VAL A 87 14.72 -15.17 4.39
N GLN A 88 14.65 -16.27 3.64
CA GLN A 88 15.21 -16.39 2.29
C GLN A 88 14.14 -16.06 1.25
N ALA A 89 14.10 -14.81 0.80
CA ALA A 89 13.14 -14.38 -0.21
C ALA A 89 13.62 -14.72 -1.62
N LYS A 90 12.77 -15.32 -2.44
CA LYS A 90 12.97 -15.49 -3.88
C LYS A 90 12.11 -14.44 -4.59
N ILE A 91 12.75 -13.54 -5.33
CA ILE A 91 12.04 -12.54 -6.12
C ILE A 91 11.43 -13.20 -7.34
N VAL A 92 10.11 -13.08 -7.48
CA VAL A 92 9.31 -13.63 -8.57
C VAL A 92 8.63 -12.48 -9.31
N THR A 93 8.53 -12.59 -10.62
CA THR A 93 7.81 -11.64 -11.47
C THR A 93 7.18 -12.38 -12.65
N TYR A 94 6.12 -11.82 -13.20
CA TYR A 94 5.40 -12.32 -14.39
C TYR A 94 5.11 -11.14 -15.31
N GLU A 95 4.67 -11.38 -16.53
CA GLU A 95 4.04 -10.33 -17.36
C GLU A 95 2.87 -9.71 -16.59
N TRP A 96 2.59 -8.41 -16.78
CA TRP A 96 1.68 -7.66 -15.91
C TRP A 96 0.27 -8.24 -15.82
N GLY A 97 -0.31 -8.65 -16.95
CA GLY A 97 -1.63 -9.27 -16.97
C GLY A 97 -1.67 -10.60 -16.21
N GLU A 98 -0.64 -11.41 -16.40
CA GLU A 98 -0.47 -12.68 -15.70
C GLU A 98 -0.18 -12.47 -14.20
N TYR A 99 0.61 -11.44 -13.87
CA TYR A 99 0.88 -11.04 -12.48
C TYR A 99 -0.42 -10.72 -11.73
N LEU A 100 -1.29 -9.90 -12.33
CA LEU A 100 -2.58 -9.53 -11.74
C LEU A 100 -3.51 -10.73 -11.59
N LYS A 101 -3.60 -11.57 -12.63
CA LYS A 101 -4.44 -12.77 -12.60
C LYS A 101 -4.01 -13.73 -11.48
N ARG A 102 -2.75 -14.11 -11.44
CA ARG A 102 -2.21 -15.02 -10.43
C ARG A 102 -2.27 -14.42 -9.02
N ALA A 103 -2.02 -13.11 -8.87
CA ALA A 103 -2.17 -12.44 -7.58
C ALA A 103 -3.62 -12.48 -7.09
N LYS A 104 -4.60 -12.30 -8.00
CA LYS A 104 -6.02 -12.43 -7.69
C LYS A 104 -6.39 -13.87 -7.31
N ASP A 105 -5.79 -14.84 -7.97
CA ASP A 105 -5.98 -16.27 -7.67
C ASP A 105 -5.28 -16.69 -6.35
N GLY A 106 -4.44 -15.82 -5.76
CA GLY A 106 -3.78 -16.05 -4.47
C GLY A 106 -2.58 -16.99 -4.54
N GLU A 107 -1.92 -17.10 -5.70
CA GLU A 107 -0.77 -18.00 -5.88
C GLU A 107 0.50 -17.51 -5.18
N HIS A 108 0.56 -16.24 -4.78
CA HIS A 108 1.70 -15.64 -4.11
C HIS A 108 1.72 -15.94 -2.60
N GLN A 109 2.90 -15.92 -2.02
CA GLN A 109 3.08 -15.89 -0.57
C GLN A 109 3.19 -14.45 -0.07
N THR A 110 3.94 -13.60 -0.78
CA THR A 110 3.95 -12.16 -0.60
C THR A 110 3.92 -11.46 -1.95
N VAL A 111 3.25 -10.32 -2.04
CA VAL A 111 3.04 -9.60 -3.30
C VAL A 111 3.17 -8.10 -3.09
N MET A 112 3.87 -7.44 -4.01
CA MET A 112 3.93 -5.98 -4.07
C MET A 112 2.79 -5.47 -4.92
N MET A 113 2.00 -4.57 -4.35
CA MET A 113 0.90 -3.87 -5.02
C MET A 113 0.79 -2.44 -4.53
N GLY A 114 -0.06 -1.66 -5.15
CA GLY A 114 -0.41 -0.33 -4.71
C GLY A 114 -1.73 0.11 -5.33
N TRP A 115 -2.18 1.27 -4.94
CA TRP A 115 -3.46 1.83 -5.35
C TRP A 115 -3.37 3.33 -5.53
N THR A 116 -4.00 3.85 -6.56
CA THR A 116 -4.31 5.27 -6.72
C THR A 116 -5.81 5.43 -6.50
N GLY A 117 -6.20 6.32 -5.59
CA GLY A 117 -7.61 6.50 -5.26
C GLY A 117 -8.43 7.03 -6.43
N ASP A 118 -9.67 6.52 -6.59
CA ASP A 118 -10.54 6.90 -7.71
C ASP A 118 -11.39 8.14 -7.43
N ASN A 119 -11.69 8.43 -6.15
CA ASN A 119 -12.69 9.44 -5.77
C ASN A 119 -12.38 10.24 -4.49
N GLY A 120 -11.22 10.08 -3.89
CA GLY A 120 -10.84 10.77 -2.66
C GLY A 120 -11.56 10.32 -1.39
N ASP A 121 -12.31 9.22 -1.45
CA ASP A 121 -12.98 8.62 -0.29
C ASP A 121 -12.16 7.46 0.28
N PRO A 122 -11.94 7.39 1.60
CA PRO A 122 -11.23 6.28 2.24
C PRO A 122 -11.81 4.89 1.91
N ASP A 123 -13.12 4.79 1.66
CA ASP A 123 -13.77 3.53 1.28
C ASP A 123 -13.10 2.87 0.08
N ASN A 124 -12.65 3.68 -0.87
CA ASN A 124 -11.97 3.21 -2.09
C ASN A 124 -10.68 2.44 -1.78
N PHE A 125 -10.06 2.70 -0.64
CA PHE A 125 -8.89 1.97 -0.15
C PHE A 125 -9.30 0.80 0.76
N PHE A 126 -10.09 1.07 1.80
CA PHE A 126 -10.39 0.07 2.82
C PHE A 126 -11.27 -1.07 2.30
N ALA A 127 -12.38 -0.75 1.66
CA ALA A 127 -13.28 -1.78 1.17
C ALA A 127 -12.74 -2.48 -0.08
N THR A 128 -12.18 -1.73 -1.04
CA THR A 128 -11.67 -2.30 -2.29
C THR A 128 -10.49 -3.24 -2.07
N LEU A 129 -9.60 -2.91 -1.11
CA LEU A 129 -8.33 -3.62 -0.95
C LEU A 129 -8.31 -4.60 0.23
N PHE A 130 -9.20 -4.45 1.23
CA PHE A 130 -9.11 -5.24 2.46
C PHE A 130 -10.44 -5.76 3.00
N SER A 131 -11.60 -5.50 2.36
CA SER A 131 -12.84 -6.14 2.80
C SER A 131 -12.83 -7.65 2.57
N CYS A 132 -13.61 -8.37 3.36
CA CYS A 132 -13.82 -9.80 3.19
C CYS A 132 -14.38 -10.13 1.79
N ALA A 133 -15.36 -9.36 1.32
CA ALA A 133 -15.90 -9.55 -0.04
C ALA A 133 -14.84 -9.36 -1.13
N ALA A 134 -13.93 -8.39 -0.96
CA ALA A 134 -12.83 -8.16 -1.90
C ALA A 134 -11.79 -9.29 -1.92
N SER A 135 -11.68 -10.09 -0.85
CA SER A 135 -10.78 -11.23 -0.80
C SER A 135 -11.22 -12.39 -1.71
N GLU A 136 -12.51 -12.48 -1.97
CA GLU A 136 -13.08 -13.53 -2.83
C GLU A 136 -13.03 -13.14 -4.31
N GLN A 137 -13.55 -11.96 -4.67
CA GLN A 137 -13.72 -11.56 -6.08
C GLN A 137 -13.14 -10.17 -6.41
N GLY A 138 -12.47 -9.50 -5.46
CA GLY A 138 -11.97 -8.15 -5.62
C GLY A 138 -10.45 -8.05 -5.68
N SER A 139 -9.94 -6.90 -5.18
CA SER A 139 -8.52 -6.54 -5.20
C SER A 139 -7.85 -6.71 -3.84
N ASN A 140 -8.44 -7.47 -2.92
CA ASN A 140 -7.78 -7.84 -1.68
C ASN A 140 -6.80 -9.00 -1.93
N TYR A 141 -5.62 -8.64 -2.37
CA TYR A 141 -4.56 -9.60 -2.66
C TYR A 141 -3.97 -10.25 -1.40
N SER A 142 -4.11 -9.65 -0.23
CA SER A 142 -3.68 -10.26 1.03
C SER A 142 -4.53 -11.48 1.42
N LYS A 143 -5.72 -11.62 0.84
CA LYS A 143 -6.74 -12.61 1.20
C LYS A 143 -7.14 -12.57 2.68
N TRP A 144 -6.72 -11.52 3.40
CA TRP A 144 -7.09 -11.29 4.78
C TRP A 144 -8.55 -10.89 4.90
N CYS A 145 -9.26 -11.59 5.78
CA CYS A 145 -10.65 -11.29 6.12
C CYS A 145 -10.76 -11.32 7.65
N TYR A 146 -11.01 -10.20 8.25
CA TYR A 146 -11.02 -10.04 9.70
C TYR A 146 -12.27 -9.31 10.16
N LYS A 147 -13.13 -10.02 10.89
CA LYS A 147 -14.44 -9.50 11.28
C LYS A 147 -14.40 -8.17 12.03
N PRO A 148 -13.51 -7.93 13.02
CA PRO A 148 -13.45 -6.62 13.67
C PRO A 148 -13.11 -5.46 12.74
N PHE A 149 -12.36 -5.69 11.66
CA PHE A 149 -12.12 -4.69 10.63
C PHE A 149 -13.37 -4.47 9.77
N GLU A 150 -14.03 -5.54 9.36
CA GLU A 150 -15.28 -5.50 8.59
C GLU A 150 -16.40 -4.76 9.36
N ASP A 151 -16.51 -4.97 10.66
CA ASP A 151 -17.47 -4.32 11.54
C ASP A 151 -17.24 -2.79 11.68
N LEU A 152 -16.09 -2.29 11.26
CA LEU A 152 -15.79 -0.86 11.18
C LEU A 152 -16.06 -0.28 9.79
N ILE A 153 -15.61 -0.95 8.74
CA ILE A 153 -15.72 -0.41 7.38
C ILE A 153 -17.13 -0.51 6.81
N GLN A 154 -17.92 -1.54 7.13
CA GLN A 154 -19.28 -1.67 6.61
C GLN A 154 -20.23 -0.58 7.14
N PRO A 155 -20.29 -0.26 8.46
CA PRO A 155 -21.06 0.88 8.95
C PRO A 155 -20.57 2.23 8.40
N ALA A 156 -19.23 2.38 8.17
CA ALA A 156 -18.68 3.58 7.56
C ALA A 156 -19.19 3.81 6.13
N ARG A 157 -19.44 2.74 5.38
CA ARG A 157 -20.04 2.78 4.04
C ARG A 157 -21.53 3.06 4.05
N ALA A 158 -22.22 2.64 5.12
CA ALA A 158 -23.68 2.68 5.21
C ALA A 158 -24.22 3.99 5.80
N THR A 159 -23.39 4.92 6.25
CA THR A 159 -23.79 6.19 6.85
C THR A 159 -23.32 7.39 6.05
N ASP A 160 -24.10 8.46 6.02
CA ASP A 160 -23.77 9.78 5.49
C ASP A 160 -23.20 10.74 6.56
N ASP A 161 -23.21 10.33 7.83
CA ASP A 161 -22.57 11.08 8.92
C ASP A 161 -21.04 11.08 8.76
N HIS A 162 -20.52 12.19 8.27
CA HIS A 162 -19.10 12.35 8.00
C HIS A 162 -18.22 12.14 9.24
N ASN A 163 -18.61 12.65 10.41
CA ASN A 163 -17.83 12.50 11.63
C ASN A 163 -17.77 11.04 12.07
N LYS A 164 -18.89 10.34 12.00
CA LYS A 164 -18.94 8.90 12.28
C LYS A 164 -18.07 8.10 11.30
N ARG A 165 -18.05 8.47 10.03
CA ARG A 165 -17.16 7.84 9.03
C ARG A 165 -15.70 8.06 9.38
N VAL A 166 -15.31 9.29 9.73
CA VAL A 166 -13.95 9.62 10.17
C VAL A 166 -13.51 8.74 11.34
N ASP A 167 -14.34 8.62 12.38
CA ASP A 167 -14.03 7.83 13.56
C ASP A 167 -13.88 6.34 13.23
N LEU A 168 -14.76 5.80 12.41
CA LEU A 168 -14.72 4.40 12.00
C LEU A 168 -13.46 4.08 11.17
N TYR A 169 -13.10 4.94 10.21
CA TYR A 169 -11.88 4.74 9.41
C TYR A 169 -10.59 4.94 10.22
N LYS A 170 -10.58 5.82 11.23
CA LYS A 170 -9.45 5.92 12.16
C LYS A 170 -9.26 4.63 12.97
N GLN A 171 -10.35 4.06 13.48
CA GLN A 171 -10.31 2.77 14.18
C GLN A 171 -9.87 1.63 13.25
N ALA A 172 -10.35 1.60 12.01
CA ALA A 172 -9.95 0.60 11.02
C ALA A 172 -8.45 0.62 10.73
N GLN A 173 -7.82 1.81 10.73
CA GLN A 173 -6.36 1.94 10.58
C GLN A 173 -5.59 1.33 11.76
N VAL A 174 -6.08 1.47 12.98
CA VAL A 174 -5.49 0.81 14.17
C VAL A 174 -5.57 -0.70 14.03
N VAL A 175 -6.75 -1.23 13.71
CA VAL A 175 -6.95 -2.68 13.52
C VAL A 175 -6.04 -3.21 12.41
N MET A 176 -5.94 -2.50 11.30
CA MET A 176 -5.08 -2.89 10.18
C MET A 176 -3.59 -2.88 10.56
N HIS A 177 -3.16 -1.88 11.33
CA HIS A 177 -1.80 -1.82 11.87
C HIS A 177 -1.54 -3.05 12.77
N ASP A 178 -2.40 -3.31 13.75
CA ASP A 178 -2.19 -4.37 14.74
C ASP A 178 -2.21 -5.78 14.13
N GLN A 179 -3.01 -5.99 13.08
CA GLN A 179 -3.10 -7.28 12.37
C GLN A 179 -2.05 -7.43 11.27
N ALA A 180 -1.47 -6.34 10.80
CA ALA A 180 -0.42 -6.30 9.77
C ALA A 180 -0.70 -7.15 8.52
N PRO A 181 -1.90 -7.09 7.89
CA PRO A 181 -2.18 -7.85 6.66
C PRO A 181 -1.33 -7.36 5.48
N ALA A 182 -0.81 -6.15 5.58
CA ALA A 182 0.11 -5.55 4.62
C ALA A 182 1.06 -4.58 5.33
N LEU A 183 2.29 -4.50 4.86
CA LEU A 183 3.22 -3.44 5.21
C LEU A 183 3.06 -2.28 4.23
N ILE A 184 2.56 -1.16 4.70
CA ILE A 184 2.47 0.07 3.90
C ILE A 184 3.85 0.73 3.88
N ILE A 185 4.41 0.91 2.70
CA ILE A 185 5.80 1.35 2.55
C ILE A 185 5.88 2.84 2.27
N ALA A 186 5.12 3.33 1.28
CA ALA A 186 5.23 4.69 0.79
C ALA A 186 3.92 5.25 0.27
N HIS A 187 3.76 6.57 0.40
CA HIS A 187 2.88 7.36 -0.44
C HIS A 187 3.72 8.11 -1.46
N SER A 188 3.39 7.98 -2.74
CA SER A 188 4.11 8.66 -3.81
C SER A 188 3.66 10.12 -3.92
N THR A 189 4.61 10.97 -4.35
CA THR A 189 4.33 12.34 -4.78
C THR A 189 4.32 12.36 -6.31
N VAL A 190 3.25 12.85 -6.89
CA VAL A 190 3.11 12.96 -8.35
C VAL A 190 3.74 14.28 -8.81
N PHE A 191 4.58 14.19 -9.83
CA PHE A 191 5.17 15.33 -10.53
C PHE A 191 4.76 15.28 -11.99
N GLU A 192 4.14 16.35 -12.46
CA GLU A 192 3.75 16.50 -13.87
C GLU A 192 4.47 17.71 -14.48
N PRO A 193 5.54 17.48 -15.23
CA PRO A 193 6.25 18.57 -15.90
C PRO A 193 5.40 19.13 -17.03
N VAL A 194 5.17 20.42 -16.99
CA VAL A 194 4.48 21.16 -18.06
C VAL A 194 5.39 22.23 -18.66
N ARG A 195 5.21 22.53 -19.93
CA ARG A 195 5.92 23.63 -20.56
C ARG A 195 5.44 24.97 -19.97
N LYS A 196 6.33 25.97 -19.94
CA LYS A 196 6.02 27.30 -19.37
C LYS A 196 4.89 28.05 -20.11
N GLU A 197 4.68 27.72 -21.38
CA GLU A 197 3.61 28.23 -22.23
C GLU A 197 2.23 27.68 -21.87
N VAL A 198 2.18 26.54 -21.13
CA VAL A 198 0.93 25.92 -20.67
C VAL A 198 0.43 26.67 -19.43
N LYS A 199 -0.77 27.21 -19.50
CA LYS A 199 -1.43 27.92 -18.40
C LYS A 199 -2.69 27.19 -17.97
N GLY A 200 -3.07 27.35 -16.71
CA GLY A 200 -4.31 26.81 -16.17
C GLY A 200 -4.31 25.30 -15.87
N TYR A 201 -3.20 24.60 -16.13
CA TYR A 201 -3.11 23.18 -15.76
C TYR A 201 -2.92 23.01 -14.25
N VAL A 202 -3.72 22.15 -13.63
CA VAL A 202 -3.66 21.81 -12.21
C VAL A 202 -3.48 20.30 -12.08
N VAL A 203 -2.49 19.90 -11.28
CA VAL A 203 -2.25 18.47 -10.97
C VAL A 203 -3.39 17.93 -10.12
N ASP A 204 -4.01 16.87 -10.58
CA ASP A 204 -5.03 16.13 -9.82
C ASP A 204 -4.36 15.03 -8.96
N PRO A 205 -4.57 15.04 -7.63
CA PRO A 205 -3.98 14.01 -6.74
C PRO A 205 -4.50 12.60 -6.99
N LEU A 206 -5.60 12.46 -7.73
CA LEU A 206 -6.15 11.16 -8.14
C LEU A 206 -5.61 10.70 -9.51
N GLY A 207 -4.62 11.43 -10.07
CA GLY A 207 -3.99 11.09 -11.35
C GLY A 207 -4.86 11.31 -12.59
N LYS A 208 -5.90 12.13 -12.49
CA LYS A 208 -6.73 12.53 -13.63
C LYS A 208 -6.14 13.77 -14.30
N HIS A 209 -6.36 13.87 -15.60
CA HIS A 209 -5.90 15.02 -16.38
C HIS A 209 -7.09 15.88 -16.81
N HIS A 210 -7.15 17.12 -16.33
CA HIS A 210 -8.20 18.08 -16.60
C HIS A 210 -7.66 19.18 -17.52
N PHE A 211 -8.16 19.25 -18.74
CA PHE A 211 -7.68 20.20 -19.76
C PHE A 211 -8.67 21.32 -20.07
N GLU A 212 -9.84 21.33 -19.45
CA GLU A 212 -10.93 22.29 -19.71
C GLU A 212 -10.56 23.76 -19.48
N ASN A 213 -9.56 24.03 -18.64
CA ASN A 213 -9.07 25.39 -18.33
C ASN A 213 -7.63 25.64 -18.82
N VAL A 214 -7.11 24.77 -19.70
CA VAL A 214 -5.73 24.85 -20.16
C VAL A 214 -5.65 25.67 -21.45
N SER A 215 -4.71 26.63 -21.48
CA SER A 215 -4.35 27.40 -22.68
C SER A 215 -2.85 27.32 -22.96
N ILE A 216 -2.46 27.65 -24.17
CA ILE A 216 -1.06 27.81 -24.58
C ILE A 216 -0.88 29.29 -24.95
N GLU A 217 0.02 29.97 -24.24
CA GLU A 217 0.31 31.40 -24.37
C GLU A 217 1.81 31.67 -24.61
#